data_b3690ee5f27c5f49ac88e2edd1fbf599
#
_entry.id   b3690ee5f27c5f49ac88e2edd1fbf599
#
_cell.length_a   1.000
_cell.length_b   1.000
_cell.length_c   1.000
_cell.angle_alpha   90.00
_cell.angle_beta   90.00
_cell.angle_gamma   90.00
#
_symmetry.space_group_name_H-M   'P 1'
#
loop_
_entity.id
_entity.type
_entity.pdbx_description
1 polymer ?
#
loop_
_entity_poly.entity_id
_entity_poly.type
_entity_poly.pdbx_seq_one_letter_code
_entity_poly.pdbx_strand_id
1 'polypeptide(L)'
;MPFELSVDLTTLAILAVVAFIAGFIDAIAGGGGLLTTRALLTPGMPPHLVLGTNKLSSTFGSATASFTFYRRKLFHPRQWVHAIVGTLIGALTGAVVAHYLPAETLNKMLPVIVFGCGLYLLFGGTPKAALDNDAPIKKKWQSTQGFGLGFYDGVAGPGTGAFWTVSTMLLHPIDLVKASGVARSMNFVSNAAALTVFIFNGSVDWIVGLAMGVSVMCGAFFGARSAISGGAKFIRPVFITVVLGLTVRLAWQHWFSVA
;
A
#
# COMPACT_ATOMS: atom_id res chain seq x y z
N MET A 1 30.13 -2.41 14.90
CA MET A 1 29.50 -3.69 15.22
C MET A 1 29.45 -4.48 13.94
N PRO A 2 29.84 -5.76 13.88
CA PRO A 2 29.69 -6.55 12.69
C PRO A 2 28.17 -6.64 12.40
N PHE A 3 27.76 -6.46 11.14
CA PHE A 3 26.40 -6.68 10.68
C PHE A 3 26.13 -8.19 10.75
N GLU A 4 25.64 -8.67 11.89
CA GLU A 4 25.11 -10.03 11.96
C GLU A 4 23.77 -10.03 11.21
N LEU A 5 23.66 -10.93 10.22
CA LEU A 5 22.39 -11.18 9.55
C LEU A 5 21.41 -11.69 10.61
N SER A 6 20.31 -10.98 10.79
CA SER A 6 19.23 -11.38 11.70
C SER A 6 18.48 -12.65 11.20
N VAL A 7 18.74 -13.06 9.94
CA VAL A 7 18.15 -14.24 9.28
C VAL A 7 19.23 -14.94 8.44
N ASP A 8 19.11 -16.26 8.26
CA ASP A 8 19.98 -17.03 7.38
C ASP A 8 19.77 -16.69 5.89
N LEU A 9 20.72 -17.03 5.05
CA LEU A 9 20.72 -16.70 3.62
C LEU A 9 19.52 -17.32 2.88
N THR A 10 19.10 -18.53 3.27
CA THR A 10 17.95 -19.22 2.68
C THR A 10 16.65 -18.45 2.98
N THR A 11 16.45 -18.06 4.22
CA THR A 11 15.32 -17.23 4.64
C THR A 11 15.31 -15.88 3.92
N LEU A 12 16.48 -15.24 3.79
CA LEU A 12 16.61 -13.97 3.05
C LEU A 12 16.22 -14.14 1.57
N ALA A 13 16.61 -15.24 0.93
CA ALA A 13 16.22 -15.55 -0.45
C ALA A 13 14.71 -15.76 -0.59
N ILE A 14 14.09 -16.49 0.34
CA ILE A 14 12.63 -16.67 0.36
C ILE A 14 11.93 -15.33 0.55
N LEU A 15 12.39 -14.50 1.49
CA LEU A 15 11.86 -13.17 1.72
C LEU A 15 11.97 -12.29 0.46
N ALA A 16 13.07 -12.39 -0.27
CA ALA A 16 13.27 -11.64 -1.52
C ALA A 16 12.28 -12.07 -2.62
N VAL A 17 12.01 -13.38 -2.77
CA VAL A 17 11.02 -13.88 -3.73
C VAL A 17 9.60 -13.41 -3.35
N VAL A 18 9.23 -13.54 -2.08
CA VAL A 18 7.94 -13.04 -1.60
C VAL A 18 7.81 -11.55 -1.79
N ALA A 19 8.89 -10.80 -1.53
CA ALA A 19 8.96 -9.36 -1.72
C ALA A 19 8.76 -8.95 -3.19
N PHE A 20 9.35 -9.68 -4.13
CA PHE A 20 9.12 -9.45 -5.57
C PHE A 20 7.63 -9.63 -5.93
N ILE A 21 7.03 -10.75 -5.52
CA ILE A 21 5.60 -11.03 -5.75
C ILE A 21 4.72 -9.96 -5.10
N ALA A 22 5.04 -9.60 -3.87
CA ALA A 22 4.31 -8.57 -3.13
C ALA A 22 4.39 -7.21 -3.84
N GLY A 23 5.58 -6.81 -4.32
CA GLY A 23 5.77 -5.58 -5.08
C GLY A 23 5.00 -5.56 -6.40
N PHE A 24 4.98 -6.69 -7.12
CA PHE A 24 4.21 -6.85 -8.35
C PHE A 24 2.71 -6.66 -8.10
N ILE A 25 2.17 -7.38 -7.11
CA ILE A 25 0.75 -7.30 -6.73
C ILE A 25 0.42 -5.90 -6.20
N ASP A 26 1.28 -5.34 -5.36
CA ASP A 26 1.06 -4.03 -4.76
C ASP A 26 0.96 -2.95 -5.83
N ALA A 27 1.81 -2.96 -6.83
CA ALA A 27 1.79 -1.99 -7.92
C ALA A 27 0.52 -2.05 -8.77
N ILE A 28 -0.17 -3.18 -8.83
CA ILE A 28 -1.41 -3.37 -9.60
C ILE A 28 -2.64 -3.03 -8.74
N ALA A 29 -2.77 -3.71 -7.61
CA ALA A 29 -4.00 -3.73 -6.81
C ALA A 29 -3.86 -3.07 -5.44
N GLY A 30 -2.65 -2.97 -4.90
CA GLY A 30 -2.43 -2.69 -3.48
C GLY A 30 -2.57 -3.95 -2.63
N GLY A 31 -2.01 -3.89 -1.42
CA GLY A 31 -2.10 -5.00 -0.48
C GLY A 31 -0.84 -5.87 -0.38
N GLY A 32 0.21 -5.59 -1.17
CA GLY A 32 1.49 -6.28 -1.07
C GLY A 32 2.12 -6.20 0.32
N GLY A 33 1.88 -5.12 1.05
CA GLY A 33 2.34 -4.95 2.42
C GLY A 33 1.88 -6.05 3.38
N LEU A 34 0.71 -6.67 3.16
CA LEU A 34 0.28 -7.83 3.96
C LEU A 34 1.13 -9.07 3.72
N LEU A 35 1.55 -9.29 2.47
CA LEU A 35 2.41 -10.42 2.13
C LEU A 35 3.78 -10.26 2.75
N THR A 36 4.38 -9.07 2.63
CA THR A 36 5.69 -8.76 3.19
C THR A 36 5.69 -8.77 4.72
N THR A 37 4.68 -8.18 5.37
CA THR A 37 4.54 -8.23 6.83
C THR A 37 4.47 -9.68 7.35
N ARG A 38 3.68 -10.53 6.68
CA ARG A 38 3.58 -11.95 7.05
C ARG A 38 4.88 -12.70 6.84
N ALA A 39 5.55 -12.44 5.72
CA ALA A 39 6.84 -13.06 5.45
C ALA A 39 7.88 -12.69 6.50
N LEU A 40 7.91 -11.45 6.97
CA LEU A 40 8.80 -10.99 8.03
C LEU A 40 8.49 -11.59 9.40
N LEU A 41 7.23 -11.89 9.70
CA LEU A 41 6.84 -12.56 10.95
C LEU A 41 7.23 -14.05 10.99
N THR A 42 7.33 -14.70 9.82
CA THR A 42 7.58 -16.16 9.75
C THR A 42 8.92 -16.59 10.37
N PRO A 43 10.04 -15.89 10.14
CA PRO A 43 11.31 -16.22 10.79
C PRO A 43 11.41 -15.76 12.25
N GLY A 44 10.33 -15.26 12.85
CA GLY A 44 10.30 -14.84 14.24
C GLY A 44 10.79 -13.41 14.49
N MET A 45 10.83 -12.56 13.45
CA MET A 45 11.20 -11.15 13.61
C MET A 45 10.25 -10.44 14.61
N PRO A 46 10.79 -9.71 15.59
CA PRO A 46 9.98 -8.98 16.57
C PRO A 46 8.97 -8.03 15.90
N PRO A 47 7.71 -7.97 16.34
CA PRO A 47 6.66 -7.18 15.68
C PRO A 47 6.99 -5.71 15.45
N HIS A 48 7.74 -5.07 16.35
CA HIS A 48 8.14 -3.68 16.20
C HIS A 48 9.14 -3.48 15.04
N LEU A 49 10.05 -4.45 14.79
CA LEU A 49 10.96 -4.42 13.64
C LEU A 49 10.24 -4.76 12.33
N VAL A 50 9.24 -5.63 12.38
CA VAL A 50 8.45 -6.01 11.18
C VAL A 50 7.81 -4.79 10.53
N LEU A 51 7.17 -3.92 11.32
CA LEU A 51 6.48 -2.74 10.77
C LEU A 51 7.47 -1.78 10.09
N GLY A 52 8.56 -1.43 10.76
CA GLY A 52 9.56 -0.50 10.22
C GLY A 52 10.28 -1.09 8.99
N THR A 53 10.69 -2.36 9.05
CA THR A 53 11.33 -3.07 7.94
C THR A 53 10.40 -3.19 6.73
N ASN A 54 9.12 -3.45 6.97
CA ASN A 54 8.11 -3.45 5.93
C ASN A 54 7.93 -2.06 5.31
N LYS A 55 7.91 -0.99 6.10
CA LYS A 55 7.84 0.39 5.59
C LYS A 55 9.05 0.76 4.75
N LEU A 56 10.25 0.29 5.13
CA LEU A 56 11.46 0.47 4.32
C LEU A 56 11.30 -0.20 2.95
N SER A 57 11.02 -1.49 2.91
CA SER A 57 10.85 -2.22 1.65
C SER A 57 9.70 -1.68 0.79
N SER A 58 8.55 -1.35 1.40
CA SER A 58 7.39 -0.78 0.71
C SER A 58 7.65 0.62 0.14
N THR A 59 8.53 1.41 0.76
CA THR A 59 8.95 2.72 0.22
C THR A 59 9.63 2.55 -1.14
N PHE A 60 10.53 1.57 -1.30
CA PHE A 60 11.18 1.28 -2.59
C PHE A 60 10.16 0.89 -3.67
N GLY A 61 9.24 0.00 -3.34
CA GLY A 61 8.22 -0.45 -4.28
C GLY A 61 7.25 0.65 -4.71
N SER A 62 6.71 1.37 -3.74
CA SER A 62 5.75 2.45 -4.01
C SER A 62 6.41 3.64 -4.72
N ALA A 63 7.67 3.96 -4.42
CA ALA A 63 8.45 4.95 -5.17
C ALA A 63 8.59 4.55 -6.64
N THR A 64 8.96 3.29 -6.90
CA THR A 64 9.14 2.76 -8.26
C THR A 64 7.83 2.76 -9.04
N ALA A 65 6.75 2.29 -8.42
CA ALA A 65 5.43 2.32 -9.04
C ALA A 65 4.98 3.76 -9.32
N SER A 66 5.06 4.65 -8.32
CA SER A 66 4.72 6.07 -8.45
C SER A 66 5.49 6.74 -9.60
N PHE A 67 6.81 6.53 -9.65
CA PHE A 67 7.65 7.07 -10.71
C PHE A 67 7.25 6.53 -12.09
N THR A 68 6.89 5.24 -12.18
CA THR A 68 6.45 4.61 -13.43
C THR A 68 5.14 5.23 -13.93
N PHE A 69 4.15 5.43 -13.06
CA PHE A 69 2.89 6.12 -13.40
C PHE A 69 3.12 7.60 -13.75
N TYR A 70 3.98 8.29 -13.00
CA TYR A 70 4.35 9.69 -13.28
C TYR A 70 4.97 9.85 -14.68
N ARG A 71 5.93 9.00 -15.05
CA ARG A 71 6.54 9.04 -16.38
C ARG A 71 5.56 8.79 -17.52
N ARG A 72 4.49 8.06 -17.25
CA ARG A 72 3.39 7.81 -18.20
C ARG A 72 2.29 8.89 -18.15
N LYS A 73 2.52 9.98 -17.44
CA LYS A 73 1.57 11.11 -17.29
C LYS A 73 0.21 10.70 -16.70
N LEU A 74 0.17 9.63 -15.92
CA LEU A 74 -1.03 9.11 -15.24
C LEU A 74 -1.18 9.66 -13.81
N PHE A 75 -0.16 10.33 -13.31
CA PHE A 75 -0.14 11.07 -12.05
C PHE A 75 0.61 12.38 -12.22
N HIS A 76 0.04 13.48 -11.73
CA HIS A 76 0.64 14.81 -11.75
C HIS A 76 0.70 15.39 -10.34
N PRO A 77 1.87 15.48 -9.68
CA PRO A 77 1.98 15.91 -8.28
C PRO A 77 1.32 17.26 -7.99
N ARG A 78 1.43 18.22 -8.92
CA ARG A 78 0.84 19.56 -8.76
C ARG A 78 -0.68 19.56 -8.61
N GLN A 79 -1.36 18.58 -9.19
CA GLN A 79 -2.83 18.46 -9.07
C GLN A 79 -3.26 17.82 -7.74
N TRP A 80 -2.35 17.12 -7.06
CA TRP A 80 -2.61 16.34 -5.86
C TRP A 80 -1.88 16.85 -4.62
N VAL A 81 -1.40 18.10 -4.64
CA VAL A 81 -0.62 18.69 -3.52
C VAL A 81 -1.36 18.59 -2.19
N HIS A 82 -2.67 18.90 -2.17
CA HIS A 82 -3.46 18.82 -0.94
C HIS A 82 -3.58 17.38 -0.40
N ALA A 83 -3.67 16.38 -1.29
CA ALA A 83 -3.64 14.98 -0.90
C ALA A 83 -2.25 14.58 -0.38
N ILE A 84 -1.18 15.01 -1.05
CA ILE A 84 0.21 14.74 -0.63
C ILE A 84 0.44 15.29 0.78
N VAL A 85 0.11 16.55 1.02
CA VAL A 85 0.29 17.18 2.34
C VAL A 85 -0.58 16.50 3.40
N GLY A 86 -1.86 16.24 3.09
CA GLY A 86 -2.74 15.50 3.99
C GLY A 86 -2.20 14.11 4.33
N THR A 87 -1.73 13.37 3.31
CA THR A 87 -1.16 12.02 3.49
C THR A 87 0.11 12.06 4.34
N LEU A 88 0.99 13.03 4.10
CA LEU A 88 2.21 13.22 4.89
C LEU A 88 1.89 13.43 6.38
N ILE A 89 1.02 14.40 6.68
CA ILE A 89 0.63 14.72 8.07
C ILE A 89 -0.09 13.51 8.69
N GLY A 90 -1.03 12.92 7.96
CA GLY A 90 -1.77 11.74 8.42
C GLY A 90 -0.85 10.56 8.72
N ALA A 91 0.10 10.25 7.84
CA ALA A 91 1.00 9.12 8.02
C ALA A 91 1.99 9.33 9.19
N LEU A 92 2.52 10.53 9.36
CA LEU A 92 3.36 10.87 10.51
C LEU A 92 2.60 10.72 11.82
N THR A 93 1.41 11.29 11.92
CA THR A 93 0.56 11.18 13.12
C THR A 93 0.12 9.75 13.37
N GLY A 94 -0.27 9.01 12.31
CA GLY A 94 -0.64 7.60 12.40
C GLY A 94 0.51 6.71 12.88
N ALA A 95 1.72 6.91 12.37
CA ALA A 95 2.90 6.15 12.80
C ALA A 95 3.28 6.41 14.26
N VAL A 96 3.12 7.64 14.74
CA VAL A 96 3.29 7.96 16.17
C VAL A 96 2.23 7.25 17.01
N VAL A 97 0.96 7.34 16.61
CA VAL A 97 -0.17 6.73 17.33
C VAL A 97 -0.10 5.20 17.30
N ALA A 98 0.49 4.58 16.27
CA ALA A 98 0.66 3.13 16.18
C ALA A 98 1.37 2.51 17.41
N HIS A 99 2.21 3.29 18.09
CA HIS A 99 2.89 2.85 19.31
C HIS A 99 1.96 2.71 20.54
N TYR A 100 0.81 3.38 20.51
CA TYR A 100 -0.12 3.47 21.64
C TYR A 100 -1.42 2.68 21.43
N LEU A 101 -1.72 2.25 20.19
CA LEU A 101 -2.97 1.57 19.88
C LEU A 101 -2.82 0.04 19.90
N PRO A 102 -3.76 -0.67 20.55
CA PRO A 102 -3.88 -2.11 20.37
C PRO A 102 -4.26 -2.42 18.91
N ALA A 103 -3.42 -3.17 18.23
CA ALA A 103 -3.63 -3.55 16.83
C ALA A 103 -4.92 -4.37 16.59
N GLU A 104 -5.50 -4.93 17.63
CA GLU A 104 -6.62 -5.86 17.56
C GLU A 104 -7.90 -5.24 16.98
N THR A 105 -8.25 -4.03 17.39
CA THR A 105 -9.48 -3.35 16.93
C THR A 105 -9.41 -2.99 15.44
N LEU A 106 -8.28 -2.46 14.99
CA LEU A 106 -8.06 -2.16 13.58
C LEU A 106 -8.10 -3.43 12.73
N ASN A 107 -7.47 -4.50 13.19
CA ASN A 107 -7.41 -5.77 12.48
C ASN A 107 -8.79 -6.41 12.30
N LYS A 108 -9.70 -6.26 13.27
CA LYS A 108 -11.09 -6.76 13.17
C LYS A 108 -11.93 -5.99 12.14
N MET A 109 -11.68 -4.69 11.93
CA MET A 109 -12.42 -3.88 10.97
C MET A 109 -11.89 -4.02 9.53
N LEU A 110 -10.63 -4.37 9.37
CA LEU A 110 -9.96 -4.49 8.07
C LEU A 110 -10.71 -5.37 7.05
N PRO A 111 -11.16 -6.60 7.38
CA PRO A 111 -11.85 -7.47 6.43
C PRO A 111 -13.09 -6.81 5.83
N VAL A 112 -13.88 -6.10 6.65
CA VAL A 112 -15.12 -5.45 6.21
C VAL A 112 -14.82 -4.32 5.22
N ILE A 113 -13.83 -3.48 5.53
CA ILE A 113 -13.47 -2.33 4.69
C ILE A 113 -12.87 -2.80 3.37
N VAL A 114 -11.95 -3.78 3.41
CA VAL A 114 -11.32 -4.36 2.22
C VAL A 114 -12.36 -5.05 1.34
N PHE A 115 -13.31 -5.78 1.94
CA PHE A 115 -14.43 -6.40 1.22
C PHE A 115 -15.33 -5.38 0.52
N GLY A 116 -15.67 -4.28 1.21
CA GLY A 116 -16.43 -3.18 0.62
C GLY A 116 -15.74 -2.57 -0.60
N CYS A 117 -14.43 -2.39 -0.57
CA CYS A 117 -13.65 -1.96 -1.74
C CYS A 117 -13.74 -2.96 -2.90
N GLY A 118 -13.66 -4.26 -2.60
CA GLY A 118 -13.81 -5.33 -3.59
C GLY A 118 -15.18 -5.33 -4.25
N LEU A 119 -16.25 -5.21 -3.44
CA LEU A 119 -17.62 -5.10 -3.94
C LEU A 119 -17.82 -3.88 -4.83
N TYR A 120 -17.27 -2.73 -4.44
CA TYR A 120 -17.35 -1.53 -5.27
C TYR A 120 -16.68 -1.74 -6.64
N LEU A 121 -15.55 -2.42 -6.72
CA LEU A 121 -14.90 -2.69 -8.00
C LEU A 121 -15.57 -3.80 -8.81
N LEU A 122 -16.27 -4.73 -8.15
CA LEU A 122 -17.08 -5.74 -8.84
C LEU A 122 -18.30 -5.13 -9.52
N PHE A 123 -19.05 -4.31 -8.79
CA PHE A 123 -20.36 -3.81 -9.20
C PHE A 123 -20.35 -2.34 -9.59
N GLY A 124 -19.39 -1.56 -9.10
CA GLY A 124 -19.23 -0.15 -9.45
C GLY A 124 -18.73 0.01 -10.87
N GLY A 125 -19.48 0.72 -11.70
CA GLY A 125 -19.04 1.12 -13.03
C GLY A 125 -17.95 2.19 -12.98
N THR A 126 -17.26 2.40 -14.10
CA THR A 126 -16.44 3.62 -14.27
C THR A 126 -17.35 4.84 -14.18
N PRO A 127 -17.06 5.82 -13.30
CA PRO A 127 -17.88 7.02 -13.21
C PRO A 127 -18.04 7.67 -14.59
N LYS A 128 -19.26 8.03 -14.99
CA LYS A 128 -19.50 8.67 -16.30
C LYS A 128 -18.66 9.93 -16.52
N ALA A 129 -18.40 10.68 -15.45
CA ALA A 129 -17.53 11.84 -15.46
C ALA A 129 -16.03 11.52 -15.68
N ALA A 130 -15.60 10.27 -15.52
CA ALA A 130 -14.23 9.86 -15.81
C ALA A 130 -13.95 9.71 -17.32
N LEU A 131 -14.98 9.78 -18.14
CA LEU A 131 -14.89 9.82 -19.60
C LEU A 131 -14.58 11.23 -20.11
N ASP A 132 -14.79 12.25 -19.28
CA ASP A 132 -14.41 13.63 -19.56
C ASP A 132 -13.02 13.91 -18.97
N ASN A 133 -12.03 13.95 -19.85
CA ASN A 133 -10.62 14.16 -19.46
C ASN A 133 -10.37 15.55 -18.83
N ASP A 134 -11.28 16.49 -18.98
CA ASP A 134 -11.17 17.88 -18.50
C ASP A 134 -11.95 18.15 -17.21
N ALA A 135 -12.63 17.14 -16.67
CA ALA A 135 -13.39 17.31 -15.43
C ALA A 135 -12.45 17.69 -14.24
N PRO A 136 -12.74 18.79 -13.53
CA PRO A 136 -11.84 19.29 -12.50
C PRO A 136 -11.75 18.36 -11.30
N ILE A 137 -10.53 18.10 -10.84
CA ILE A 137 -10.27 17.34 -9.63
C ILE A 137 -10.77 18.13 -8.41
N LYS A 138 -11.60 17.52 -7.58
CA LYS A 138 -12.23 18.18 -6.42
C LYS A 138 -11.22 18.38 -5.29
N LYS A 139 -10.52 19.50 -5.25
CA LYS A 139 -9.49 19.82 -4.25
C LYS A 139 -9.98 19.72 -2.80
N LYS A 140 -11.26 20.04 -2.55
CA LYS A 140 -11.86 19.99 -1.21
C LYS A 140 -11.73 18.61 -0.53
N TRP A 141 -11.85 17.53 -1.30
CA TRP A 141 -11.78 16.18 -0.76
C TRP A 141 -10.36 15.64 -0.63
N GLN A 142 -9.38 16.23 -1.30
CA GLN A 142 -8.01 15.74 -1.29
C GLN A 142 -7.38 15.74 0.10
N SER A 143 -7.53 16.83 0.87
CA SER A 143 -6.92 16.96 2.20
C SER A 143 -7.52 15.95 3.18
N THR A 144 -8.84 15.83 3.21
CA THR A 144 -9.54 14.88 4.12
C THR A 144 -9.22 13.43 3.75
N GLN A 145 -9.27 13.10 2.45
CA GLN A 145 -8.89 11.78 1.93
C GLN A 145 -7.43 11.47 2.26
N GLY A 146 -6.55 12.44 2.00
CA GLY A 146 -5.11 12.33 2.26
C GLY A 146 -4.83 12.07 3.73
N PHE A 147 -5.36 12.91 4.62
CA PHE A 147 -5.16 12.76 6.06
C PHE A 147 -5.73 11.42 6.59
N GLY A 148 -6.96 11.09 6.25
CA GLY A 148 -7.62 9.87 6.74
C GLY A 148 -6.90 8.60 6.29
N LEU A 149 -6.59 8.48 4.97
CA LEU A 149 -5.90 7.30 4.44
C LEU A 149 -4.42 7.28 4.80
N GLY A 150 -3.77 8.45 4.91
CA GLY A 150 -2.41 8.56 5.40
C GLY A 150 -2.29 8.12 6.86
N PHE A 151 -3.20 8.59 7.73
CA PHE A 151 -3.27 8.18 9.12
C PHE A 151 -3.46 6.67 9.25
N TYR A 152 -4.43 6.12 8.52
CA TYR A 152 -4.66 4.69 8.49
C TYR A 152 -3.40 3.91 8.05
N ASP A 153 -2.70 4.37 7.00
CA ASP A 153 -1.46 3.72 6.52
C ASP A 153 -0.32 3.85 7.52
N GLY A 154 -0.25 4.95 8.25
CA GLY A 154 0.71 5.15 9.33
C GLY A 154 0.50 4.19 10.49
N VAL A 155 -0.77 3.94 10.87
CA VAL A 155 -1.13 3.04 11.98
C VAL A 155 -1.00 1.57 11.58
N ALA A 156 -1.57 1.17 10.45
CA ALA A 156 -1.76 -0.23 10.09
C ALA A 156 -1.20 -0.60 8.71
N GLY A 157 -1.52 0.18 7.69
CA GLY A 157 -1.04 0.02 6.31
C GLY A 157 -1.76 -0.98 5.41
N PRO A 158 -2.27 -2.12 5.87
CA PRO A 158 -2.83 -3.14 4.97
C PRO A 158 -4.00 -2.63 4.13
N GLY A 159 -3.94 -2.85 2.81
CA GLY A 159 -5.05 -2.47 1.91
C GLY A 159 -5.14 -0.98 1.55
N THR A 160 -4.26 -0.12 2.06
CA THR A 160 -4.27 1.33 1.80
C THR A 160 -4.32 1.65 0.31
N GLY A 161 -3.59 0.91 -0.51
CA GLY A 161 -3.61 1.09 -1.95
C GLY A 161 -4.97 0.82 -2.60
N ALA A 162 -5.71 -0.16 -2.09
CA ALA A 162 -7.07 -0.43 -2.53
C ALA A 162 -8.02 0.70 -2.12
N PHE A 163 -7.90 1.17 -0.88
CA PHE A 163 -8.72 2.27 -0.36
C PHE A 163 -8.47 3.56 -1.14
N TRP A 164 -7.22 3.88 -1.43
CA TRP A 164 -6.87 5.01 -2.29
C TRP A 164 -7.48 4.89 -3.67
N THR A 165 -7.35 3.73 -4.32
CA THR A 165 -7.88 3.52 -5.68
C THR A 165 -9.40 3.72 -5.70
N VAL A 166 -10.13 3.05 -4.81
CA VAL A 166 -11.59 3.10 -4.76
C VAL A 166 -12.10 4.48 -4.35
N SER A 167 -11.57 5.05 -3.27
CA SER A 167 -12.02 6.36 -2.80
C SER A 167 -11.69 7.47 -3.80
N THR A 168 -10.58 7.36 -4.51
CA THR A 168 -10.22 8.32 -5.56
C THR A 168 -11.21 8.26 -6.73
N MET A 169 -11.63 7.06 -7.16
CA MET A 169 -12.67 6.91 -8.17
C MET A 169 -14.05 7.43 -7.72
N LEU A 170 -14.36 7.29 -6.42
CA LEU A 170 -15.61 7.77 -5.83
C LEU A 170 -15.65 9.30 -5.71
N LEU A 171 -14.55 9.89 -5.27
CA LEU A 171 -14.49 11.32 -4.93
C LEU A 171 -14.10 12.20 -6.13
N HIS A 172 -13.40 11.63 -7.11
CA HIS A 172 -12.84 12.37 -8.24
C HIS A 172 -13.24 11.72 -9.58
N PRO A 173 -13.48 12.51 -10.64
CA PRO A 173 -13.88 12.00 -11.94
C PRO A 173 -12.69 11.46 -12.75
N ILE A 174 -12.03 10.40 -12.25
CA ILE A 174 -10.89 9.78 -12.93
C ILE A 174 -11.09 8.28 -13.09
N ASP A 175 -10.44 7.72 -14.11
CA ASP A 175 -10.48 6.29 -14.41
C ASP A 175 -9.63 5.44 -13.45
N LEU A 176 -9.81 4.12 -13.51
CA LEU A 176 -9.13 3.17 -12.65
C LEU A 176 -7.60 3.23 -12.79
N VAL A 177 -7.06 3.46 -13.99
CA VAL A 177 -5.62 3.49 -14.23
C VAL A 177 -4.99 4.73 -13.60
N LYS A 178 -5.61 5.90 -13.80
CA LYS A 178 -5.19 7.16 -13.14
C LYS A 178 -5.36 7.06 -11.63
N ALA A 179 -6.48 6.50 -11.15
CA ALA A 179 -6.72 6.28 -9.71
C ALA A 179 -5.64 5.38 -9.08
N SER A 180 -5.22 4.32 -9.80
CA SER A 180 -4.10 3.48 -9.37
C SER A 180 -2.79 4.26 -9.30
N GLY A 181 -2.52 5.16 -10.26
CA GLY A 181 -1.35 6.04 -10.23
C GLY A 181 -1.33 6.96 -9.00
N VAL A 182 -2.46 7.57 -8.68
CA VAL A 182 -2.64 8.37 -7.45
C VAL A 182 -2.40 7.51 -6.21
N ALA A 183 -3.01 6.32 -6.15
CA ALA A 183 -2.88 5.41 -5.03
C ALA A 183 -1.42 5.02 -4.76
N ARG A 184 -0.64 4.67 -5.80
CA ARG A 184 0.80 4.33 -5.67
C ARG A 184 1.61 5.53 -5.17
N SER A 185 1.28 6.73 -5.66
CA SER A 185 1.98 7.95 -5.27
C SER A 185 1.68 8.34 -3.82
N MET A 186 0.44 8.21 -3.38
CA MET A 186 0.08 8.46 -1.98
C MET A 186 0.66 7.39 -1.05
N ASN A 187 0.70 6.11 -1.47
CA ASN A 187 1.39 5.05 -0.73
C ASN A 187 2.90 5.33 -0.57
N PHE A 188 3.54 5.92 -1.58
CA PHE A 188 4.93 6.34 -1.44
C PHE A 188 5.07 7.42 -0.37
N VAL A 189 4.22 8.44 -0.40
CA VAL A 189 4.24 9.52 0.60
C VAL A 189 4.03 8.99 2.02
N SER A 190 3.02 8.14 2.22
CA SER A 190 2.71 7.59 3.54
C SER A 190 3.77 6.62 4.04
N ASN A 191 4.31 5.73 3.18
CA ASN A 191 5.36 4.81 3.56
C ASN A 191 6.66 5.55 3.92
N ALA A 192 7.07 6.56 3.13
CA ALA A 192 8.25 7.36 3.42
C ALA A 192 8.10 8.17 4.72
N ALA A 193 6.91 8.75 4.96
CA ALA A 193 6.60 9.48 6.17
C ALA A 193 6.63 8.56 7.41
N ALA A 194 5.93 7.43 7.36
CA ALA A 194 5.91 6.47 8.46
C ALA A 194 7.30 5.87 8.71
N LEU A 195 8.05 5.54 7.65
CA LEU A 195 9.43 5.06 7.75
C LEU A 195 10.31 6.02 8.54
N THR A 196 10.17 7.32 8.34
CA THR A 196 10.93 8.31 9.10
C THR A 196 10.72 8.13 10.61
N VAL A 197 9.48 7.95 11.07
CA VAL A 197 9.17 7.70 12.48
C VAL A 197 9.80 6.39 12.97
N PHE A 198 9.67 5.29 12.19
CA PHE A 198 10.25 4.00 12.57
C PHE A 198 11.78 3.99 12.60
N ILE A 199 12.45 4.78 11.76
CA ILE A 199 13.91 4.97 11.80
C ILE A 199 14.31 5.66 13.11
N PHE A 200 13.65 6.75 13.48
CA PHE A 200 13.94 7.46 14.74
C PHE A 200 13.71 6.58 15.98
N ASN A 201 12.77 5.65 15.90
CA ASN A 201 12.49 4.69 16.97
C ASN A 201 13.41 3.46 16.97
N GLY A 202 14.39 3.37 16.05
CA GLY A 202 15.26 2.20 15.92
C GLY A 202 14.53 0.91 15.51
N SER A 203 13.37 1.02 14.90
CA SER A 203 12.47 -0.11 14.59
C SER A 203 12.63 -0.61 13.14
N VAL A 204 13.85 -0.62 12.60
CA VAL A 204 14.13 -1.04 11.21
C VAL A 204 15.31 -2.01 11.17
N ASP A 205 15.08 -3.20 10.60
CA ASP A 205 16.17 -4.07 10.17
C ASP A 205 16.62 -3.64 8.77
N TRP A 206 17.79 -3.03 8.70
CA TRP A 206 18.32 -2.46 7.47
C TRP A 206 18.71 -3.51 6.44
N ILE A 207 19.29 -4.64 6.86
CA ILE A 207 19.77 -5.68 5.93
C ILE A 207 18.57 -6.33 5.25
N VAL A 208 17.64 -6.83 6.04
CA VAL A 208 16.41 -7.46 5.51
C VAL A 208 15.59 -6.47 4.74
N GLY A 209 15.40 -5.25 5.26
CA GLY A 209 14.61 -4.21 4.62
C GLY A 209 15.15 -3.74 3.28
N LEU A 210 16.47 -3.59 3.13
CA LEU A 210 17.11 -3.23 1.86
C LEU A 210 17.07 -4.37 0.85
N ALA A 211 17.37 -5.61 1.27
CA ALA A 211 17.30 -6.77 0.40
C ALA A 211 15.88 -7.00 -0.16
N MET A 212 14.88 -6.96 0.71
CA MET A 212 13.48 -6.99 0.30
C MET A 212 13.10 -5.76 -0.53
N GLY A 213 13.61 -4.58 -0.19
CA GLY A 213 13.36 -3.33 -0.90
C GLY A 213 13.75 -3.40 -2.38
N VAL A 214 14.94 -3.92 -2.68
CA VAL A 214 15.39 -4.14 -4.08
C VAL A 214 14.45 -5.10 -4.80
N SER A 215 14.03 -6.18 -4.14
CA SER A 215 13.13 -7.18 -4.72
C SER A 215 11.72 -6.60 -4.96
N VAL A 216 11.17 -5.87 -3.98
CA VAL A 216 9.87 -5.15 -4.12
C VAL A 216 9.95 -4.14 -5.25
N MET A 217 11.06 -3.40 -5.39
CA MET A 217 11.28 -2.42 -6.47
C MET A 217 11.21 -3.09 -7.84
N CYS A 218 11.87 -4.23 -8.03
CA CYS A 218 11.81 -5.00 -9.27
C CYS A 218 10.37 -5.46 -9.55
N GLY A 219 9.71 -6.07 -8.57
CA GLY A 219 8.32 -6.51 -8.70
C GLY A 219 7.38 -5.35 -9.04
N ALA A 220 7.50 -4.23 -8.35
CA ALA A 220 6.69 -3.04 -8.57
C ALA A 220 6.88 -2.42 -9.95
N PHE A 221 8.11 -2.45 -10.49
CA PHE A 221 8.38 -1.98 -11.85
C PHE A 221 7.61 -2.78 -12.89
N PHE A 222 7.67 -4.12 -12.82
CA PHE A 222 6.93 -4.98 -13.74
C PHE A 222 5.42 -4.89 -13.50
N GLY A 223 4.97 -4.86 -12.24
CA GLY A 223 3.57 -4.71 -11.88
C GLY A 223 2.95 -3.41 -12.39
N ALA A 224 3.62 -2.27 -12.18
CA ALA A 224 3.15 -0.98 -12.67
C ALA A 224 3.09 -0.93 -14.20
N ARG A 225 4.09 -1.48 -14.89
CA ARG A 225 4.07 -1.57 -16.37
C ARG A 225 2.92 -2.44 -16.86
N SER A 226 2.70 -3.59 -16.25
CA SER A 226 1.59 -4.49 -16.59
C SER A 226 0.24 -3.83 -16.33
N ALA A 227 0.09 -3.11 -15.22
CA ALA A 227 -1.12 -2.34 -14.92
C ALA A 227 -1.40 -1.26 -15.96
N ILE A 228 -0.39 -0.52 -16.37
CA ILE A 228 -0.52 0.55 -17.37
C ILE A 228 -0.83 -0.01 -18.76
N SER A 229 -0.11 -1.04 -19.20
CA SER A 229 -0.32 -1.64 -20.53
C SER A 229 -1.62 -2.42 -20.64
N GLY A 230 -2.00 -3.15 -19.59
CA GLY A 230 -3.24 -3.93 -19.55
C GLY A 230 -4.48 -3.11 -19.23
N GLY A 231 -4.28 -1.90 -18.67
CA GLY A 231 -5.36 -0.98 -18.33
C GLY A 231 -6.37 -1.56 -17.35
N ALA A 232 -7.58 -0.99 -17.34
CA ALA A 232 -8.63 -1.40 -16.41
C ALA A 232 -9.04 -2.88 -16.57
N LYS A 233 -8.92 -3.45 -17.78
CA LYS A 233 -9.23 -4.87 -18.02
C LYS A 233 -8.30 -5.82 -17.29
N PHE A 234 -7.05 -5.42 -17.08
CA PHE A 234 -6.07 -6.19 -16.33
C PHE A 234 -6.10 -5.87 -14.84
N ILE A 235 -6.17 -4.58 -14.48
CA ILE A 235 -6.17 -4.16 -13.07
C ILE A 235 -7.37 -4.73 -12.33
N ARG A 236 -8.57 -4.66 -12.91
CA ARG A 236 -9.82 -5.01 -12.24
C ARG A 236 -9.85 -6.47 -11.74
N PRO A 237 -9.61 -7.49 -12.57
CA PRO A 237 -9.63 -8.88 -12.09
C PRO A 237 -8.52 -9.16 -11.07
N VAL A 238 -7.30 -8.64 -11.27
CA VAL A 238 -6.21 -8.80 -10.30
C VAL A 238 -6.58 -8.17 -8.97
N PHE A 239 -7.13 -6.94 -9.00
CA PHE A 239 -7.57 -6.23 -7.80
C PHE A 239 -8.65 -7.02 -7.04
N ILE A 240 -9.68 -7.50 -7.75
CA ILE A 240 -10.77 -8.29 -7.14
C ILE A 240 -10.21 -9.56 -6.50
N THR A 241 -9.37 -10.30 -7.21
CA THR A 241 -8.76 -11.54 -6.68
C THR A 241 -7.93 -11.27 -5.43
N VAL A 242 -7.09 -10.23 -5.45
CA VAL A 242 -6.27 -9.84 -4.30
C VAL A 242 -7.14 -9.41 -3.12
N VAL A 243 -8.12 -8.54 -3.36
CA VAL A 243 -9.00 -8.03 -2.31
C VAL A 243 -9.85 -9.14 -1.70
N LEU A 244 -10.43 -10.02 -2.51
CA LEU A 244 -11.19 -11.17 -1.99
C LEU A 244 -10.29 -12.13 -1.20
N GLY A 245 -9.12 -12.46 -1.73
CA GLY A 245 -8.15 -13.30 -1.03
C GLY A 245 -7.72 -12.71 0.32
N LEU A 246 -7.45 -11.40 0.35
CA LEU A 246 -7.12 -10.69 1.60
C LEU A 246 -8.31 -10.67 2.57
N THR A 247 -9.51 -10.41 2.08
CA THR A 247 -10.74 -10.40 2.90
C THR A 247 -10.98 -11.75 3.56
N VAL A 248 -10.98 -12.84 2.76
CA VAL A 248 -11.18 -14.20 3.28
C VAL A 248 -10.11 -14.54 4.31
N ARG A 249 -8.85 -14.24 4.03
CA ARG A 249 -7.74 -14.51 4.94
C ARG A 249 -7.85 -13.73 6.24
N LEU A 250 -8.14 -12.41 6.17
CA LEU A 250 -8.28 -11.57 7.35
C LEU A 250 -9.51 -11.97 8.18
N ALA A 251 -10.64 -12.25 7.51
CA ALA A 251 -11.84 -12.73 8.18
C ALA A 251 -11.59 -14.06 8.91
N TRP A 252 -10.94 -15.02 8.22
CA TRP A 252 -10.57 -16.29 8.83
C TRP A 252 -9.71 -16.09 10.07
N GLN A 253 -8.68 -15.26 9.97
CA GLN A 253 -7.74 -15.03 11.06
C GLN A 253 -8.37 -14.33 12.28
N HIS A 254 -9.30 -13.40 12.07
CA HIS A 254 -9.80 -12.55 13.17
C HIS A 254 -11.18 -12.96 13.69
N TRP A 255 -11.95 -13.75 12.92
CA TRP A 255 -13.30 -14.15 13.29
C TRP A 255 -13.47 -15.64 13.51
N PHE A 256 -12.64 -16.47 12.85
CA PHE A 256 -12.79 -17.93 12.86
C PHE A 256 -11.59 -18.67 13.49
N SER A 257 -10.42 -18.05 13.60
CA SER A 257 -9.30 -18.64 14.36
C SER A 257 -9.42 -18.26 15.83
N VAL A 258 -10.38 -18.85 16.51
CA VAL A 258 -10.43 -18.86 17.97
C VAL A 258 -9.83 -20.21 18.39
N ALA A 259 -8.55 -20.21 18.70
CA ALA A 259 -7.87 -21.18 19.54
C ALA A 259 -6.47 -20.66 19.86
#